data_e3642e90b034d29cb3661ab780bd2554
#
_entry.id   e3642e90b034d29cb3661ab780bd2554
#
_cell.length_a   1.000
_cell.length_b   1.000
_cell.length_c   1.000
_cell.angle_alpha   90.00
_cell.angle_beta   90.00
_cell.angle_gamma   90.00
#
_symmetry.space_group_name_H-M   'P 1'
#
loop_
_entity.id
_entity.type
_entity.pdbx_description
1 polymer ?
#
loop_
_entity_poly.entity_id
_entity_poly.type
_entity_poly.pdbx_seq_one_letter_code
_entity_poly.pdbx_strand_id
1 'polypeptide(L)'
;MGRTIPSARMALEVEIERLKKMMEYAHDPEVKKAFEEILDGYIDLAPIFKAVPPYDKEYAVLLAGLIRALKRIDEIGGKMEPKG
;
A
#
# COMPACT_ATOMS: atom_id res chain seq x y z
N MET A 1 -19.41 -14.56 22.17
CA MET A 1 -19.09 -14.28 21.89
C MET A 1 -18.63 -13.74 21.43
N GLY A 2 -18.54 -13.58 21.37
CA GLY A 2 -18.17 -12.97 20.73
C GLY A 2 -17.23 -12.26 20.15
N ARG A 3 -16.33 -12.36 20.05
CA ARG A 3 -15.48 -11.65 19.50
C ARG A 3 -15.56 -11.71 18.14
N THR A 4 -15.63 -10.74 17.53
CA THR A 4 -15.70 -10.66 16.14
C THR A 4 -14.35 -10.45 15.59
N ILE A 5 -14.00 -11.26 14.67
CA ILE A 5 -12.72 -11.11 14.03
C ILE A 5 -12.94 -10.20 12.83
N PRO A 6 -12.20 -9.14 12.71
CA PRO A 6 -12.38 -8.22 11.59
C PRO A 6 -12.15 -8.93 10.28
N SER A 7 -12.97 -8.64 9.30
CA SER A 7 -12.79 -9.20 7.99
C SER A 7 -11.54 -8.59 7.36
N ALA A 8 -11.07 -9.19 6.29
CA ALA A 8 -9.93 -8.65 5.57
C ALA A 8 -10.21 -7.24 5.11
N ARG A 9 -11.45 -6.98 4.70
CA ARG A 9 -11.83 -5.66 4.26
C ARG A 9 -11.70 -4.65 5.39
N MET A 10 -12.17 -5.00 6.58
CA MET A 10 -12.09 -4.09 7.70
C MET A 10 -10.64 -3.83 8.09
N ALA A 11 -9.82 -4.86 8.03
CA ALA A 11 -8.42 -4.69 8.36
C ALA A 11 -7.75 -3.73 7.38
N LEU A 12 -8.11 -3.84 6.11
CA LEU A 12 -7.56 -2.94 5.11
C LEU A 12 -8.01 -1.51 5.36
N GLU A 13 -9.26 -1.33 5.72
CA GLU A 13 -9.78 0.01 5.97
C GLU A 13 -9.11 0.65 7.17
N VAL A 14 -8.83 -0.13 8.18
CA VAL A 14 -8.16 0.40 9.37
C VAL A 14 -6.76 0.86 9.00
N GLU A 15 -6.05 0.09 8.19
CA GLU A 15 -4.70 0.48 7.79
C GLU A 15 -4.71 1.71 6.91
N ILE A 16 -5.70 1.84 6.05
CA ILE A 16 -5.82 3.01 5.21
C ILE A 16 -6.00 4.26 6.07
N GLU A 17 -6.83 4.15 7.11
CA GLU A 17 -7.04 5.29 8.00
C GLU A 17 -5.77 5.64 8.75
N ARG A 18 -5.01 4.63 9.15
CA ARG A 18 -3.76 4.91 9.85
C ARG A 18 -2.77 5.61 8.93
N LEU A 19 -2.68 5.18 7.68
CA LEU A 19 -1.80 5.83 6.73
C LEU A 19 -2.20 7.28 6.51
N LYS A 20 -3.50 7.53 6.41
CA LYS A 20 -3.97 8.89 6.23
C LYS A 20 -3.61 9.75 7.42
N LYS A 21 -3.68 9.18 8.63
CA LYS A 21 -3.31 9.92 9.79
C LYS A 21 -1.83 10.24 9.79
N MET A 22 -1.01 9.29 9.39
CA MET A 22 0.42 9.55 9.31
C MET A 22 0.71 10.66 8.31
N MET A 23 -0.04 10.71 7.21
CA MET A 23 0.17 11.74 6.23
C MET A 23 -0.06 13.12 6.78
N GLU A 24 -0.96 13.24 7.74
CA GLU A 24 -1.25 14.53 8.32
C GLU A 24 -0.04 15.13 9.02
N TYR A 25 0.88 14.27 9.47
CA TYR A 25 2.06 14.75 10.16
C TYR A 25 3.24 14.94 9.23
N ALA A 26 3.08 14.64 7.96
CA ALA A 26 4.16 14.83 7.01
C ALA A 26 4.16 16.27 6.55
N HIS A 27 5.20 17.00 6.88
CA HIS A 27 5.28 18.39 6.50
C HIS A 27 5.96 18.57 5.15
N ASP A 28 6.79 17.65 4.78
CA ASP A 28 7.50 17.72 3.51
C ASP A 28 6.55 17.27 2.40
N PRO A 29 6.28 18.11 1.40
CA PRO A 29 5.34 17.73 0.34
C PRO A 29 5.76 16.48 -0.42
N GLU A 30 7.05 16.25 -0.55
CA GLU A 30 7.51 15.06 -1.25
C GLU A 30 7.24 13.80 -0.44
N VAL A 31 7.40 13.89 0.87
CA VAL A 31 7.10 12.77 1.74
C VAL A 31 5.61 12.50 1.72
N LYS A 32 4.81 13.56 1.75
CA LYS A 32 3.38 13.40 1.72
C LYS A 32 2.95 12.73 0.43
N LYS A 33 3.55 13.12 -0.67
CA LYS A 33 3.23 12.53 -1.95
C LYS A 33 3.62 11.06 -1.98
N ALA A 34 4.75 10.73 -1.36
CA ALA A 34 5.18 9.34 -1.29
C ALA A 34 4.21 8.51 -0.48
N PHE A 35 3.66 9.08 0.60
CA PHE A 35 2.64 8.38 1.36
C PHE A 35 1.41 8.12 0.50
N GLU A 36 1.03 9.08 -0.34
CA GLU A 36 -0.10 8.88 -1.22
C GLU A 36 0.14 7.72 -2.17
N GLU A 37 1.37 7.59 -2.65
CA GLU A 37 1.71 6.49 -3.53
C GLU A 37 1.60 5.16 -2.81
N ILE A 38 2.03 5.10 -1.56
CA ILE A 38 1.92 3.87 -0.80
C ILE A 38 0.45 3.54 -0.57
N LEU A 39 -0.34 4.55 -0.24
CA LEU A 39 -1.76 4.35 -0.01
C LEU A 39 -2.44 3.83 -1.27
N ASP A 40 -2.15 4.44 -2.42
CA ASP A 40 -2.72 4.01 -3.67
C ASP A 40 -2.32 2.57 -3.98
N GLY A 41 -1.06 2.22 -3.71
CA GLY A 41 -0.60 0.87 -3.94
C GLY A 41 -1.33 -0.13 -3.05
N TYR A 42 -1.56 0.26 -1.80
CA TYR A 42 -2.24 -0.61 -0.87
C TYR A 42 -3.68 -0.85 -1.33
N ILE A 43 -4.34 0.19 -1.81
CA ILE A 43 -5.70 0.07 -2.30
C ILE A 43 -5.73 -0.78 -3.57
N ASP A 44 -4.78 -0.59 -4.47
CA ASP A 44 -4.72 -1.34 -5.70
C ASP A 44 -4.52 -2.83 -5.44
N LEU A 45 -3.79 -3.17 -4.40
CA LEU A 45 -3.51 -4.56 -4.10
C LEU A 45 -4.52 -5.20 -3.18
N ALA A 46 -5.57 -4.45 -2.82
CA ALA A 46 -6.58 -4.98 -1.92
C ALA A 46 -7.17 -6.32 -2.40
N PRO A 47 -7.47 -6.51 -3.68
CA PRO A 47 -8.00 -7.80 -4.11
C PRO A 47 -7.04 -8.95 -3.84
N ILE A 48 -5.74 -8.70 -3.99
CA ILE A 48 -4.74 -9.72 -3.73
C ILE A 48 -4.69 -10.03 -2.24
N PHE A 49 -4.72 -8.99 -1.41
CA PHE A 49 -4.66 -9.18 0.03
C PHE A 49 -5.92 -9.86 0.55
N LYS A 50 -7.04 -9.70 -0.14
CA LYS A 50 -8.24 -10.38 0.29
C LYS A 50 -8.17 -11.86 -0.09
N ALA A 51 -7.56 -12.16 -1.22
CA ALA A 51 -7.41 -13.54 -1.65
C ALA A 51 -6.42 -14.29 -0.77
N VAL A 52 -5.31 -13.63 -0.42
CA VAL A 52 -4.29 -14.24 0.42
C VAL A 52 -3.94 -13.23 1.50
N PRO A 53 -4.63 -13.25 2.62
CA PRO A 53 -4.41 -12.24 3.66
C PRO A 53 -3.00 -12.33 4.22
N PRO A 54 -2.34 -11.17 4.34
CA PRO A 54 -1.01 -11.16 4.93
C PRO A 54 -1.10 -11.39 6.42
N TYR A 55 -0.06 -11.95 6.99
CA TYR A 55 -0.02 -12.16 8.42
C TYR A 55 -0.01 -10.86 9.18
N ASP A 56 0.66 -9.86 8.63
CA ASP A 56 0.92 -8.63 9.35
C ASP A 56 0.48 -7.48 8.48
N LYS A 57 -0.37 -6.61 9.00
CA LYS A 57 -0.87 -5.48 8.24
C LYS A 57 0.25 -4.52 7.87
N GLU A 58 1.20 -4.35 8.76
CA GLU A 58 2.29 -3.44 8.48
C GLU A 58 3.18 -3.99 7.39
N TYR A 59 3.35 -5.30 7.38
CA TYR A 59 4.07 -5.94 6.32
C TYR A 59 3.35 -5.70 4.98
N ALA A 60 2.02 -5.78 5.01
CA ALA A 60 1.24 -5.56 3.81
C ALA A 60 1.44 -4.15 3.26
N VAL A 61 1.51 -3.17 4.14
CA VAL A 61 1.72 -1.80 3.73
C VAL A 61 3.09 -1.63 3.10
N LEU A 62 4.11 -2.23 3.71
CA LEU A 62 5.46 -2.15 3.17
C LEU A 62 5.54 -2.84 1.82
N LEU A 63 4.89 -3.99 1.71
CA LEU A 63 4.89 -4.74 0.47
C LEU A 63 4.19 -3.94 -0.63
N ALA A 64 3.07 -3.32 -0.29
CA ALA A 64 2.34 -2.53 -1.28
C ALA A 64 3.18 -1.36 -1.75
N GLY A 65 3.86 -0.69 -0.83
CA GLY A 65 4.72 0.42 -1.20
C GLY A 65 5.85 -0.02 -2.08
N LEU A 66 6.45 -1.15 -1.76
CA LEU A 66 7.55 -1.66 -2.53
C LEU A 66 7.11 -2.06 -3.94
N ILE A 67 5.98 -2.74 -4.03
CA ILE A 67 5.46 -3.15 -5.33
C ILE A 67 5.16 -1.92 -6.17
N ARG A 68 4.57 -0.91 -5.56
CA ARG A 68 4.26 0.32 -6.29
C ARG A 68 5.54 0.98 -6.79
N ALA A 69 6.56 1.02 -5.94
CA ALA A 69 7.83 1.61 -6.31
C ALA A 69 8.50 0.85 -7.44
N LEU A 70 8.48 -0.47 -7.35
CA LEU A 70 9.07 -1.29 -8.39
C LEU A 70 8.34 -1.13 -9.71
N LYS A 71 7.03 -1.02 -9.64
CA LYS A 71 6.25 -0.83 -10.84
C LYS A 71 6.58 0.49 -11.50
N ARG A 72 6.75 1.55 -10.70
CA ARG A 72 7.13 2.84 -11.25
C ARG A 72 8.50 2.82 -11.87
N ILE A 73 9.42 2.18 -11.20
CA ILE A 73 10.77 2.08 -11.72
C ILE A 73 10.77 1.30 -13.02
N ASP A 74 9.99 0.25 -13.09
CA ASP A 74 9.91 -0.56 -14.28
C ASP A 74 9.31 0.24 -15.44
N GLU A 75 8.31 1.06 -15.16
CA GLU A 75 7.71 1.88 -16.18
C GLU A 75 8.71 2.87 -16.75
N ILE A 76 9.51 3.46 -15.89
CA ILE A 76 10.51 4.42 -16.33
C ILE A 76 11.61 3.71 -17.09
N GLY A 77 12.10 2.61 -16.55
CA GLY A 77 13.16 1.86 -17.19
C GLY A 77 12.72 1.22 -18.48
N GLY A 78 11.47 0.78 -18.51
CA GLY A 78 10.95 0.12 -19.69
C GLY A 78 10.92 1.02 -20.89
N LYS A 79 10.82 2.31 -20.65
CA LYS A 79 10.82 3.21 -21.75
C LYS A 79 12.20 3.38 -22.29
N MET A 80 13.17 3.18 -21.47
CA MET A 80 14.52 3.36 -21.90
C MET A 80 15.15 2.12 -22.42
N GLU A 81 14.75 0.98 -21.96
CA GLU A 81 15.34 -0.17 -22.49
C GLU A 81 14.37 -1.15 -22.91
N PRO A 82 14.48 -1.56 -24.08
CA PRO A 82 13.60 -2.49 -24.67
C PRO A 82 13.75 -3.77 -23.95
N LYS A 83 12.72 -4.39 -23.75
CA LYS A 83 12.77 -5.52 -23.08
C LYS A 83 13.18 -6.51 -23.91
N GLY A 84 13.97 -7.12 -23.69
CA GLY A 84 14.50 -8.11 -24.60
C GLY A 84 13.65 -9.30 -24.73
#